data_f9c6f81f6d4da1feb10a4dcbd06a785c
#
_entry.id   f9c6f81f6d4da1feb10a4dcbd06a785c
#
_cell.length_a   1.000
_cell.length_b   1.000
_cell.length_c   1.000
_cell.angle_alpha   90.00
_cell.angle_beta   90.00
_cell.angle_gamma   90.00
#
_symmetry.space_group_name_H-M   'P 1'
#
loop_
_entity.id
_entity.type
_entity.pdbx_description
1 polymer ?
#
loop_
_entity_poly.entity_id
_entity_poly.type
_entity_poly.pdbx_seq_one_letter_code
_entity_poly.pdbx_strand_id
1 'polypeptide(L)'
;MKKGHFINLFNPKFKLPHLGHVLSRKITSPKNTRLPSSKQELDRILPVIRYNRPEELYLTTYGLRFIWIAHASCFVPMNNFRFLLDPVFSERCGIASFIRPKRFRPPALIVDDLPDDLDAILISHNHVDHLDYPNVKILHKCYGEQLTWFCGRCTRQWFLDSGIKKYYRIGLVGRVPICGKKMNFFYKRFYPSTLSRSTAFYAHKSLWGCYAVWDATDRVYFAGDTGYTHDIP
;
A
#
# COMPACT_ATOMS: atom_id res chain seq x y z
N MET A 1 2.13 22.04 11.65
CA MET A 1 2.80 21.03 12.50
C MET A 1 3.02 21.63 13.88
N LYS A 2 2.61 20.93 14.93
CA LYS A 2 3.00 21.29 16.31
C LYS A 2 3.95 20.22 16.83
N LYS A 3 5.12 20.61 17.35
CA LYS A 3 6.15 19.70 17.91
C LYS A 3 6.53 18.51 17.00
N GLY A 4 6.65 18.72 15.68
CA GLY A 4 7.01 17.67 14.73
C GLY A 4 5.89 16.68 14.36
N HIS A 5 4.66 16.88 14.84
CA HIS A 5 3.51 16.03 14.53
C HIS A 5 2.52 16.73 13.60
N PHE A 6 1.91 15.95 12.72
CA PHE A 6 0.80 16.42 11.91
C PHE A 6 -0.47 16.54 12.76
N ILE A 7 -1.28 17.52 12.49
CA ILE A 7 -2.60 17.72 13.10
C ILE A 7 -3.68 17.57 12.03
N ASN A 8 -4.85 17.08 12.43
CA ASN A 8 -6.00 17.03 11.54
C ASN A 8 -6.62 18.44 11.46
N LEU A 9 -6.54 19.05 10.27
CA LEU A 9 -7.09 20.40 10.04
C LEU A 9 -8.62 20.41 9.93
N PHE A 10 -9.22 19.29 9.47
CA PHE A 10 -10.67 19.15 9.30
C PHE A 10 -11.39 18.74 10.59
N ASN A 11 -10.65 18.16 11.54
CA ASN A 11 -11.18 17.84 12.86
C ASN A 11 -10.15 18.16 13.96
N PRO A 12 -10.01 19.44 14.33
CA PRO A 12 -9.03 19.88 15.32
C PRO A 12 -9.33 19.35 16.73
N LYS A 13 -10.56 18.89 16.99
CA LYS A 13 -10.96 18.24 18.25
C LYS A 13 -10.64 16.75 18.30
N PHE A 14 -10.17 16.17 17.19
CA PHE A 14 -9.82 14.76 17.16
C PHE A 14 -8.71 14.45 18.17
N LYS A 15 -9.03 13.58 19.13
CA LYS A 15 -8.07 13.05 20.10
C LYS A 15 -7.88 11.57 19.83
N LEU A 16 -6.63 11.15 19.81
CA LEU A 16 -6.33 9.71 19.74
C LEU A 16 -6.91 8.98 20.95
N PRO A 17 -7.56 7.86 20.76
CA PRO A 17 -7.98 7.02 21.88
C PRO A 17 -6.75 6.58 22.69
N HIS A 18 -6.86 6.60 24.01
CA HIS A 18 -5.84 6.11 24.92
C HIS A 18 -5.54 4.63 24.62
N LEU A 19 -4.27 4.21 24.80
CA LEU A 19 -3.85 2.83 24.59
C LEU A 19 -4.72 1.83 25.37
N GLY A 20 -5.08 2.16 26.62
CA GLY A 20 -6.00 1.36 27.42
C GLY A 20 -7.38 1.19 26.79
N HIS A 21 -7.91 2.23 26.12
CA HIS A 21 -9.19 2.13 25.41
C HIS A 21 -9.11 1.23 24.18
N VAL A 22 -7.99 1.29 23.45
CA VAL A 22 -7.75 0.40 22.29
C VAL A 22 -7.62 -1.05 22.75
N LEU A 23 -6.90 -1.30 23.84
CA LEU A 23 -6.75 -2.64 24.43
C LEU A 23 -8.08 -3.17 24.99
N SER A 24 -8.83 -2.34 25.70
CA SER A 24 -10.17 -2.67 26.20
C SER A 24 -11.09 -3.07 25.06
N ARG A 25 -11.18 -2.24 24.01
CA ARG A 25 -11.96 -2.57 22.81
C ARG A 25 -11.55 -3.89 22.16
N LYS A 26 -10.25 -4.17 22.09
CA LYS A 26 -9.73 -5.40 21.51
C LYS A 26 -10.16 -6.64 22.30
N ILE A 27 -10.34 -6.50 23.62
CA ILE A 27 -10.78 -7.59 24.52
C ILE A 27 -12.31 -7.67 24.57
N THR A 28 -13.00 -6.53 24.62
CA THR A 28 -14.45 -6.47 24.87
C THR A 28 -15.29 -6.42 23.60
N SER A 29 -14.71 -6.08 22.44
CA SER A 29 -15.47 -6.09 21.20
C SER A 29 -15.83 -7.50 20.78
N PRO A 30 -17.10 -7.78 20.49
CA PRO A 30 -17.51 -9.10 20.00
C PRO A 30 -16.75 -9.41 18.71
N LYS A 31 -16.31 -10.64 18.58
CA LYS A 31 -15.71 -11.13 17.33
C LYS A 31 -16.85 -11.25 16.31
N ASN A 32 -17.10 -10.19 15.56
CA ASN A 32 -18.17 -10.15 14.55
C ASN A 32 -17.83 -10.94 13.27
N THR A 33 -16.69 -11.61 13.23
CA THR A 33 -16.29 -12.43 12.08
C THR A 33 -16.82 -13.84 12.27
N ARG A 34 -17.94 -14.16 11.63
CA ARG A 34 -18.39 -15.54 11.42
C ARG A 34 -17.60 -16.14 10.27
N LEU A 35 -16.37 -16.52 10.57
CA LEU A 35 -15.55 -17.22 9.59
C LEU A 35 -16.01 -18.65 9.45
N PRO A 36 -15.97 -19.21 8.24
CA PRO A 36 -16.19 -20.62 8.01
C PRO A 36 -15.29 -21.47 8.90
N SER A 37 -15.83 -22.54 9.45
CA SER A 37 -15.10 -23.45 10.35
C SER A 37 -14.16 -24.39 9.58
N SER A 38 -14.45 -24.63 8.31
CA SER A 38 -13.65 -25.52 7.46
C SER A 38 -12.93 -24.77 6.34
N LYS A 39 -11.77 -25.32 5.93
CA LYS A 39 -11.02 -24.78 4.77
C LYS A 39 -11.84 -24.88 3.48
N GLN A 40 -12.59 -25.96 3.30
CA GLN A 40 -13.43 -26.18 2.11
C GLN A 40 -14.53 -25.13 1.98
N GLU A 41 -15.21 -24.81 3.09
CA GLU A 41 -16.20 -23.74 3.10
C GLU A 41 -15.59 -22.37 2.87
N LEU A 42 -14.42 -22.12 3.46
CA LEU A 42 -13.65 -20.88 3.22
C LEU A 42 -13.23 -20.77 1.76
N ASP A 43 -12.79 -21.86 1.13
CA ASP A 43 -12.42 -21.89 -0.30
C ASP A 43 -13.64 -21.62 -1.20
N ARG A 44 -14.83 -22.06 -0.79
CA ARG A 44 -16.07 -21.81 -1.53
C ARG A 44 -16.57 -20.38 -1.41
N ILE A 45 -16.49 -19.77 -0.23
CA ILE A 45 -17.02 -18.43 0.05
C ILE A 45 -16.03 -17.33 -0.36
N LEU A 46 -14.74 -17.56 -0.14
CA LEU A 46 -13.66 -16.63 -0.45
C LEU A 46 -12.61 -17.33 -1.32
N PRO A 47 -12.93 -17.66 -2.57
CA PRO A 47 -11.97 -18.29 -3.47
C PRO A 47 -10.78 -17.37 -3.73
N VAL A 48 -9.61 -17.97 -3.87
CA VAL A 48 -8.40 -17.27 -4.37
C VAL A 48 -8.12 -17.77 -5.77
N ILE A 49 -8.17 -16.87 -6.72
CA ILE A 49 -7.77 -17.16 -8.09
C ILE A 49 -6.26 -17.24 -8.11
N ARG A 50 -5.74 -18.40 -8.49
CA ARG A 50 -4.32 -18.61 -8.79
C ARG A 50 -4.13 -18.65 -10.28
N TYR A 51 -3.15 -17.95 -10.77
CA TYR A 51 -2.80 -17.95 -12.18
C TYR A 51 -1.76 -19.03 -12.44
N ASN A 52 -2.09 -19.99 -13.31
CA ASN A 52 -1.12 -21.02 -13.72
C ASN A 52 0.00 -20.45 -14.58
N ARG A 53 -0.28 -19.34 -15.24
CA ARG A 53 0.62 -18.60 -16.10
C ARG A 53 0.53 -17.10 -15.77
N PRO A 54 1.13 -16.68 -14.65
CA PRO A 54 1.03 -15.28 -14.20
C PRO A 54 1.62 -14.28 -15.21
N GLU A 55 2.56 -14.71 -16.05
CA GLU A 55 3.11 -13.92 -17.15
C GLU A 55 2.05 -13.42 -18.13
N GLU A 56 0.95 -14.14 -18.33
CA GLU A 56 -0.15 -13.70 -19.20
C GLU A 56 -0.83 -12.41 -18.71
N LEU A 57 -0.66 -12.07 -17.43
CA LEU A 57 -1.20 -10.83 -16.87
C LEU A 57 -0.50 -9.58 -17.40
N TYR A 58 0.73 -9.70 -17.88
CA TYR A 58 1.56 -8.57 -18.29
C TYR A 58 2.29 -8.74 -19.65
N LEU A 59 2.06 -9.84 -20.36
CA LEU A 59 2.64 -10.06 -21.70
C LEU A 59 2.12 -9.08 -22.75
N THR A 60 0.89 -8.60 -22.59
CA THR A 60 0.35 -7.58 -23.51
C THR A 60 0.82 -6.20 -23.10
N THR A 61 1.40 -5.49 -24.05
CA THR A 61 1.98 -4.15 -23.85
C THR A 61 0.94 -3.02 -23.91
N TYR A 62 -0.32 -3.33 -24.25
CA TYR A 62 -1.37 -2.34 -24.42
C TYR A 62 -2.56 -2.61 -23.51
N GLY A 63 -3.17 -1.51 -23.07
CA GLY A 63 -4.35 -1.48 -22.23
C GLY A 63 -4.03 -1.51 -20.74
N LEU A 64 -5.09 -1.36 -19.96
CA LEU A 64 -5.06 -1.34 -18.49
C LEU A 64 -5.58 -2.65 -17.95
N ARG A 65 -4.83 -3.26 -17.03
CA ARG A 65 -5.29 -4.37 -16.20
C ARG A 65 -5.14 -4.02 -14.75
N PHE A 66 -6.03 -4.52 -13.93
CA PHE A 66 -6.03 -4.32 -12.49
C PHE A 66 -6.17 -5.64 -11.79
N ILE A 67 -5.11 -6.11 -11.16
CA ILE A 67 -5.04 -7.38 -10.46
C ILE A 67 -5.01 -7.13 -8.97
N TRP A 68 -6.09 -7.47 -8.28
CA TRP A 68 -6.14 -7.41 -6.83
C TRP A 68 -5.37 -8.59 -6.24
N ILE A 69 -4.30 -8.31 -5.50
CA ILE A 69 -3.44 -9.32 -4.88
C ILE A 69 -4.05 -9.77 -3.55
N ALA A 70 -4.28 -8.84 -2.66
CA ALA A 70 -4.96 -9.03 -1.37
C ALA A 70 -4.93 -7.71 -0.58
N HIS A 71 -5.86 -7.50 0.37
CA HIS A 71 -5.97 -6.29 1.19
C HIS A 71 -6.03 -5.05 0.29
N ALA A 72 -5.13 -4.08 0.44
CA ALA A 72 -5.00 -2.93 -0.44
C ALA A 72 -3.99 -3.14 -1.59
N SER A 73 -3.35 -4.31 -1.65
CA SER A 73 -2.28 -4.60 -2.60
C SER A 73 -2.84 -4.93 -3.98
N CYS A 74 -2.35 -4.22 -4.99
CA CYS A 74 -2.73 -4.45 -6.38
C CYS A 74 -1.50 -4.43 -7.29
N PHE A 75 -1.55 -5.23 -8.36
CA PHE A 75 -0.62 -5.16 -9.48
C PHE A 75 -1.33 -4.58 -10.69
N VAL A 76 -0.73 -3.58 -11.30
CA VAL A 76 -1.34 -2.81 -12.39
C VAL A 76 -0.40 -2.70 -13.59
N PRO A 77 -0.52 -3.59 -14.58
CA PRO A 77 0.01 -3.37 -15.91
C PRO A 77 -0.85 -2.34 -16.64
N MET A 78 -0.25 -1.24 -17.06
CA MET A 78 -0.90 -0.17 -17.81
C MET A 78 -0.04 0.21 -19.01
N ASN A 79 -0.43 -0.24 -20.16
CA ASN A 79 0.39 -0.15 -21.37
C ASN A 79 1.79 -0.75 -21.10
N ASN A 80 2.86 -0.03 -21.40
CA ASN A 80 4.23 -0.48 -21.10
C ASN A 80 4.71 -0.17 -19.68
N PHE A 81 3.81 0.24 -18.78
CA PHE A 81 4.15 0.59 -17.40
C PHE A 81 3.55 -0.38 -16.41
N ARG A 82 4.37 -0.97 -15.56
CA ARG A 82 3.98 -2.00 -14.58
C ARG A 82 4.28 -1.54 -13.18
N PHE A 83 3.27 -1.47 -12.34
CA PHE A 83 3.46 -0.96 -10.99
C PHE A 83 2.63 -1.69 -9.94
N LEU A 84 3.11 -1.64 -8.72
CA LEU A 84 2.42 -2.15 -7.54
C LEU A 84 1.86 -1.00 -6.69
N LEU A 85 0.71 -1.25 -6.09
CA LEU A 85 0.07 -0.40 -5.11
C LEU A 85 0.09 -1.10 -3.76
N ASP A 86 0.67 -0.46 -2.74
CA ASP A 86 0.76 -0.94 -1.35
C ASP A 86 1.05 -2.44 -1.23
N PRO A 87 2.17 -2.96 -1.81
CA PRO A 87 2.40 -4.39 -1.92
C PRO A 87 2.71 -5.04 -0.58
N VAL A 88 1.84 -5.97 -0.17
CA VAL A 88 1.98 -6.80 1.02
C VAL A 88 1.73 -8.26 0.67
N PHE A 89 2.79 -9.04 0.58
CA PHE A 89 2.74 -10.48 0.27
C PHE A 89 2.85 -11.35 1.54
N SER A 90 3.28 -10.76 2.65
CA SER A 90 3.46 -11.46 3.92
C SER A 90 2.17 -12.08 4.43
N GLU A 91 2.28 -13.28 5.01
CA GLU A 91 1.16 -13.95 5.66
C GLU A 91 0.65 -13.20 6.89
N ARG A 92 1.56 -12.46 7.56
CA ARG A 92 1.28 -11.58 8.71
C ARG A 92 1.99 -10.26 8.50
N CYS A 93 1.27 -9.17 8.61
CA CYS A 93 1.84 -7.84 8.43
C CYS A 93 2.35 -7.28 9.75
N GLY A 94 3.57 -6.74 9.77
CA GLY A 94 4.10 -5.94 10.89
C GLY A 94 5.46 -6.35 11.40
N ILE A 95 6.02 -5.51 12.26
CA ILE A 95 7.37 -5.65 12.83
C ILE A 95 7.48 -6.92 13.72
N ALA A 96 6.39 -7.28 14.42
CA ALA A 96 6.30 -8.48 15.23
C ALA A 96 5.30 -9.46 14.59
N SER A 97 5.72 -10.13 13.53
CA SER A 97 4.89 -11.03 12.71
C SER A 97 4.20 -12.15 13.52
N PHE A 98 4.82 -12.59 14.63
CA PHE A 98 4.26 -13.65 15.48
C PHE A 98 3.05 -13.21 16.32
N ILE A 99 2.84 -11.92 16.58
CA ILE A 99 1.74 -11.40 17.41
C ILE A 99 0.54 -10.96 16.55
N ARG A 100 0.74 -10.73 15.25
CA ARG A 100 -0.29 -10.16 14.40
C ARG A 100 -1.20 -11.21 13.78
N PRO A 101 -2.46 -10.85 13.49
CA PRO A 101 -3.37 -11.80 12.85
C PRO A 101 -2.81 -12.25 11.49
N LYS A 102 -2.94 -13.55 11.26
CA LYS A 102 -2.68 -14.16 9.98
C LYS A 102 -3.82 -13.79 9.03
N ARG A 103 -3.50 -13.54 7.75
CA ARG A 103 -4.54 -13.34 6.74
C ARG A 103 -5.36 -14.62 6.54
N PHE A 104 -6.64 -14.49 6.24
CA PHE A 104 -7.54 -15.61 6.03
C PHE A 104 -7.25 -16.34 4.71
N ARG A 105 -6.84 -15.59 3.70
CA ARG A 105 -6.52 -16.11 2.37
C ARG A 105 -5.10 -15.72 1.98
N PRO A 106 -4.38 -16.59 1.27
CA PRO A 106 -3.10 -16.22 0.70
C PRO A 106 -3.29 -15.13 -0.37
N PRO A 107 -2.25 -14.35 -0.69
CA PRO A 107 -2.32 -13.39 -1.79
C PRO A 107 -2.48 -14.14 -3.13
N ALA A 108 -3.15 -13.50 -4.10
CA ALA A 108 -3.38 -14.09 -5.43
C ALA A 108 -2.09 -14.25 -6.23
N LEU A 109 -1.13 -13.34 -6.05
CA LEU A 109 0.22 -13.39 -6.62
C LEU A 109 1.26 -13.39 -5.50
N ILE A 110 2.42 -13.96 -5.77
CA ILE A 110 3.64 -13.85 -4.96
C ILE A 110 4.68 -13.02 -5.71
N VAL A 111 5.82 -12.71 -5.08
CA VAL A 111 6.85 -11.88 -5.72
C VAL A 111 7.41 -12.53 -6.99
N ASP A 112 7.54 -13.84 -7.00
CA ASP A 112 8.05 -14.60 -8.14
C ASP A 112 7.09 -14.65 -9.35
N ASP A 113 5.82 -14.25 -9.14
CA ASP A 113 4.83 -14.14 -10.22
C ASP A 113 4.89 -12.78 -10.94
N LEU A 114 5.71 -11.86 -10.45
CA LEU A 114 5.82 -10.51 -10.99
C LEU A 114 6.83 -10.45 -12.15
N PRO A 115 6.66 -9.52 -13.12
CA PRO A 115 7.59 -9.35 -14.22
C PRO A 115 8.96 -8.85 -13.76
N ASP A 116 10.02 -9.26 -14.46
CA ASP A 116 11.39 -8.80 -14.20
C ASP A 116 11.58 -7.30 -14.43
N ASP A 117 10.73 -6.68 -15.24
CA ASP A 117 10.74 -5.28 -15.61
C ASP A 117 9.69 -4.44 -14.87
N LEU A 118 9.45 -4.73 -13.60
CA LEU A 118 8.60 -3.92 -12.73
C LEU A 118 9.17 -2.49 -12.62
N ASP A 119 8.35 -1.50 -12.95
CA ASP A 119 8.80 -0.10 -13.05
C ASP A 119 8.71 0.66 -11.74
N ALA A 120 7.59 0.47 -11.01
CA ALA A 120 7.32 1.30 -9.84
C ALA A 120 6.54 0.59 -8.74
N ILE A 121 6.71 1.14 -7.53
CA ILE A 121 5.87 0.82 -6.35
C ILE A 121 5.37 2.13 -5.74
N LEU A 122 4.07 2.21 -5.52
CA LEU A 122 3.40 3.35 -4.94
C LEU A 122 2.89 3.00 -3.55
N ILE A 123 3.39 3.69 -2.53
CA ILE A 123 3.03 3.51 -1.12
C ILE A 123 2.16 4.67 -0.66
N SER A 124 0.91 4.37 -0.32
CA SER A 124 -0.05 5.39 0.12
C SER A 124 0.31 5.97 1.47
N HIS A 125 0.71 5.12 2.42
CA HIS A 125 1.07 5.52 3.77
C HIS A 125 1.91 4.45 4.49
N ASN A 126 2.33 4.74 5.71
CA ASN A 126 3.27 3.93 6.47
C ASN A 126 2.63 2.94 7.47
N HIS A 127 1.38 2.57 7.30
CA HIS A 127 0.83 1.44 8.05
C HIS A 127 1.49 0.14 7.63
N VAL A 128 1.66 -0.77 8.55
CA VAL A 128 2.37 -2.04 8.32
C VAL A 128 1.64 -3.00 7.39
N ASP A 129 0.38 -2.80 7.15
CA ASP A 129 -0.48 -3.50 6.20
C ASP A 129 -0.53 -2.85 4.81
N HIS A 130 0.24 -1.75 4.64
CA HIS A 130 0.47 -1.06 3.37
C HIS A 130 1.97 -0.92 3.06
N LEU A 131 2.80 -0.79 4.09
CA LEU A 131 4.25 -0.70 3.97
C LEU A 131 4.89 -1.82 4.81
N ASP A 132 5.03 -2.99 4.20
CA ASP A 132 5.54 -4.19 4.84
C ASP A 132 7.06 -4.33 4.64
N TYR A 133 7.81 -4.16 5.73
CA TYR A 133 9.27 -4.14 5.69
C TYR A 133 9.93 -5.37 5.06
N PRO A 134 9.52 -6.62 5.37
CA PRO A 134 10.06 -7.80 4.69
C PRO A 134 9.90 -7.76 3.16
N ASN A 135 8.71 -7.37 2.68
CA ASN A 135 8.44 -7.31 1.25
C ASN A 135 9.23 -6.19 0.56
N VAL A 136 9.39 -5.05 1.20
CA VAL A 136 10.21 -3.96 0.68
C VAL A 136 11.65 -4.44 0.46
N LYS A 137 12.22 -5.20 1.40
CA LYS A 137 13.57 -5.76 1.24
C LYS A 137 13.64 -6.78 0.12
N ILE A 138 12.65 -7.67 0.02
CA ILE A 138 12.61 -8.69 -1.04
C ILE A 138 12.51 -8.01 -2.41
N LEU A 139 11.57 -7.09 -2.58
CA LEU A 139 11.37 -6.36 -3.84
C LEU A 139 12.59 -5.53 -4.20
N HIS A 140 13.23 -4.86 -3.24
CA HIS A 140 14.47 -4.14 -3.51
C HIS A 140 15.63 -5.06 -3.89
N LYS A 141 15.71 -6.25 -3.29
CA LYS A 141 16.71 -7.27 -3.67
C LYS A 141 16.48 -7.79 -5.08
N CYS A 142 15.23 -8.03 -5.48
CA CYS A 142 14.89 -8.56 -6.81
C CYS A 142 15.13 -7.53 -7.92
N TYR A 143 14.71 -6.28 -7.69
CA TYR A 143 14.67 -5.25 -8.75
C TYR A 143 15.75 -4.18 -8.63
N GLY A 144 16.37 -4.03 -7.47
CA GLY A 144 17.47 -3.08 -7.26
C GLY A 144 17.13 -1.62 -7.62
N GLU A 145 18.09 -0.96 -8.26
CA GLU A 145 18.00 0.45 -8.64
C GLU A 145 17.11 0.72 -9.88
N GLN A 146 16.67 -0.33 -10.60
CA GLN A 146 15.71 -0.13 -11.69
C GLN A 146 14.33 0.22 -11.16
N LEU A 147 13.96 -0.30 -9.99
CA LEU A 147 12.66 -0.07 -9.38
C LEU A 147 12.55 1.33 -8.78
N THR A 148 11.48 2.03 -9.13
CA THR A 148 11.20 3.36 -8.61
C THR A 148 10.15 3.30 -7.51
N TRP A 149 10.52 3.80 -6.33
CA TRP A 149 9.60 3.87 -5.18
C TRP A 149 8.96 5.24 -5.10
N PHE A 150 7.64 5.27 -4.96
CA PHE A 150 6.87 6.48 -4.69
C PHE A 150 6.28 6.40 -3.30
N CYS A 151 6.48 7.44 -2.50
CA CYS A 151 6.03 7.45 -1.13
C CYS A 151 5.63 8.85 -0.66
N GLY A 152 4.78 8.90 0.35
CA GLY A 152 4.37 10.14 0.99
C GLY A 152 5.53 10.84 1.70
N ARG A 153 5.27 12.09 2.09
CA ARG A 153 6.23 12.90 2.87
C ARG A 153 6.50 12.25 4.22
N CYS A 154 7.75 12.38 4.70
CA CYS A 154 8.22 11.90 6.01
C CYS A 154 8.46 10.38 6.12
N THR A 155 8.43 9.63 5.02
CA THR A 155 8.89 8.24 4.97
C THR A 155 10.34 8.10 4.51
N ARG A 156 10.99 9.23 4.19
CA ARG A 156 12.36 9.26 3.65
C ARG A 156 13.35 8.46 4.49
N GLN A 157 13.41 8.74 5.78
CA GLN A 157 14.39 8.10 6.66
C GLN A 157 14.15 6.60 6.71
N TRP A 158 12.91 6.17 6.75
CA TRP A 158 12.55 4.77 6.73
C TRP A 158 13.07 4.04 5.46
N PHE A 159 12.94 4.68 4.27
CA PHE A 159 13.47 4.11 3.02
C PHE A 159 14.99 4.05 3.03
N LEU A 160 15.67 5.10 3.49
CA LEU A 160 17.14 5.13 3.61
C LEU A 160 17.64 4.05 4.59
N ASP A 161 16.98 3.90 5.74
CA ASP A 161 17.32 2.89 6.75
C ASP A 161 17.06 1.46 6.21
N SER A 162 16.17 1.33 5.22
CA SER A 162 15.90 0.09 4.50
C SER A 162 16.89 -0.18 3.34
N GLY A 163 17.84 0.72 3.09
CA GLY A 163 18.84 0.62 2.03
C GLY A 163 18.38 1.15 0.67
N ILE A 164 17.15 1.68 0.58
CA ILE A 164 16.58 2.19 -0.68
C ILE A 164 16.98 3.63 -0.89
N LYS A 165 17.79 3.88 -1.90
CA LYS A 165 18.29 5.23 -2.24
C LYS A 165 17.44 5.91 -3.31
N LYS A 166 16.91 5.13 -4.28
CA LYS A 166 16.08 5.62 -5.38
C LYS A 166 14.60 5.60 -5.01
N TYR A 167 14.12 6.69 -4.50
CA TYR A 167 12.70 6.92 -4.22
C TYR A 167 12.32 8.35 -4.60
N TYR A 168 11.09 8.48 -5.07
CA TYR A 168 10.50 9.79 -5.32
C TYR A 168 9.53 10.14 -4.19
N ARG A 169 9.85 11.21 -3.54
CA ARG A 169 8.96 11.85 -2.60
C ARG A 169 8.00 12.74 -3.37
N ILE A 170 6.82 12.24 -3.67
CA ILE A 170 5.86 13.00 -4.45
C ILE A 170 5.32 14.16 -3.60
N GLY A 171 5.60 15.38 -4.06
CA GLY A 171 4.89 16.59 -3.67
C GLY A 171 3.98 16.99 -4.82
N LEU A 172 2.78 17.27 -4.53
CA LEU A 172 1.66 17.84 -5.27
C LEU A 172 1.48 17.52 -6.75
N VAL A 173 2.14 17.53 -7.71
CA VAL A 173 1.90 17.16 -9.13
C VAL A 173 3.22 17.13 -9.89
N GLY A 174 3.49 16.12 -10.67
CA GLY A 174 4.67 16.12 -11.51
C GLY A 174 4.66 14.99 -12.52
N ARG A 175 5.26 15.25 -13.67
CA ARG A 175 5.67 14.20 -14.60
C ARG A 175 7.00 13.65 -14.09
N VAL A 176 7.03 12.36 -13.83
CA VAL A 176 8.27 11.68 -13.47
C VAL A 176 8.62 10.75 -14.61
N PRO A 177 9.74 10.97 -15.31
CA PRO A 177 10.21 10.01 -16.30
C PRO A 177 10.71 8.76 -15.55
N ILE A 178 10.11 7.62 -15.82
CA ILE A 178 10.53 6.33 -15.27
C ILE A 178 11.00 5.47 -16.42
N CYS A 179 12.27 5.08 -16.40
CA CYS A 179 12.87 4.19 -17.40
C CYS A 179 12.54 4.59 -18.87
N GLY A 180 12.55 5.89 -19.17
CA GLY A 180 12.19 6.43 -20.50
C GLY A 180 10.70 6.46 -20.84
N LYS A 181 9.84 5.94 -19.97
CA LYS A 181 8.38 5.92 -20.15
C LYS A 181 7.77 7.26 -19.72
N LYS A 182 6.86 7.78 -20.53
CA LYS A 182 6.18 9.07 -20.26
C LYS A 182 4.91 8.83 -19.45
N MET A 183 5.05 8.73 -18.13
CA MET A 183 3.92 8.60 -17.21
C MET A 183 3.68 9.88 -16.45
N ASN A 184 2.44 10.18 -16.17
CA ASN A 184 2.04 11.29 -15.33
C ASN A 184 1.62 10.77 -13.97
N PHE A 185 2.03 11.46 -12.93
CA PHE A 185 1.71 11.11 -11.55
C PHE A 185 1.14 12.31 -10.83
N PHE A 186 0.08 12.07 -10.11
CA PHE A 186 -0.50 13.01 -9.17
C PHE A 186 -0.57 12.35 -7.81
N TYR A 187 -0.13 13.05 -6.79
CA TYR A 187 -0.27 12.63 -5.40
C TYR A 187 -0.98 13.72 -4.62
N LYS A 188 -2.14 13.41 -4.10
CA LYS A 188 -2.88 14.30 -3.19
C LYS A 188 -2.71 13.81 -1.76
N ARG A 189 -2.27 14.70 -0.89
CA ARG A 189 -2.21 14.44 0.54
C ARG A 189 -3.59 14.63 1.15
N PHE A 190 -3.99 13.66 1.94
CA PHE A 190 -5.11 13.82 2.85
C PHE A 190 -4.61 14.06 4.26
N TYR A 191 -5.29 14.92 4.96
CA TYR A 191 -5.17 15.01 6.40
C TYR A 191 -6.10 13.94 6.96
N PRO A 192 -5.59 12.85 7.52
CA PRO A 192 -6.44 11.74 7.92
C PRO A 192 -7.42 12.19 8.98
N SER A 193 -8.65 11.74 8.85
CA SER A 193 -9.63 11.81 9.93
C SER A 193 -9.20 10.94 11.13
N THR A 194 -8.32 9.97 10.88
CA THR A 194 -7.71 9.11 11.88
C THR A 194 -6.19 9.19 11.77
N LEU A 195 -5.54 9.65 12.81
CA LEU A 195 -4.09 9.69 12.88
C LEU A 195 -3.56 8.30 13.25
N SER A 196 -2.68 7.77 12.42
CA SER A 196 -2.14 6.42 12.54
C SER A 196 -1.33 6.19 13.82
N ARG A 197 -1.59 5.05 14.47
CA ARG A 197 -0.78 4.49 15.56
C ARG A 197 -0.04 3.21 15.15
N SER A 198 0.23 2.99 13.88
CA SER A 198 0.76 1.70 13.43
C SER A 198 2.12 1.33 14.03
N THR A 199 2.90 2.31 14.44
CA THR A 199 4.10 2.08 15.27
C THR A 199 4.25 3.23 16.26
N ALA A 200 4.59 2.91 17.51
CA ALA A 200 4.80 3.88 18.59
C ALA A 200 5.87 4.94 18.23
N PHE A 201 6.80 4.61 17.33
CA PHE A 201 7.91 5.47 16.92
C PHE A 201 7.58 6.44 15.79
N TYR A 202 6.57 6.16 14.95
CA TYR A 202 6.22 6.95 13.76
C TYR A 202 4.80 7.53 13.79
N ALA A 203 4.12 7.42 14.94
CA ALA A 203 2.79 8.01 15.11
C ALA A 203 2.80 9.51 14.74
N HIS A 204 1.88 9.93 13.87
CA HIS A 204 1.72 11.31 13.39
C HIS A 204 2.89 11.91 12.62
N LYS A 205 3.86 11.11 12.19
CA LYS A 205 5.05 11.60 11.46
C LYS A 205 4.95 11.43 9.95
N SER A 206 3.96 10.69 9.44
CA SER A 206 3.71 10.55 8.00
C SER A 206 2.33 11.07 7.61
N LEU A 207 2.19 11.44 6.36
CA LEU A 207 0.91 11.83 5.77
C LEU A 207 0.44 10.73 4.83
N TRP A 208 -0.85 10.52 4.83
CA TRP A 208 -1.54 9.65 3.90
C TRP A 208 -1.75 10.37 2.58
N GLY A 209 -1.83 9.60 1.52
CA GLY A 209 -2.10 10.17 0.22
C GLY A 209 -2.70 9.18 -0.75
N CYS A 210 -3.36 9.72 -1.75
CA CYS A 210 -3.82 8.99 -2.92
C CYS A 210 -2.89 9.22 -4.09
N TYR A 211 -2.96 8.34 -5.07
CA TYR A 211 -2.26 8.44 -6.34
C TYR A 211 -3.25 8.49 -7.49
N ALA A 212 -3.00 9.33 -8.46
CA ALA A 212 -3.51 9.18 -9.80
C ALA A 212 -2.32 8.97 -10.74
N VAL A 213 -2.40 7.94 -11.54
CA VAL A 213 -1.40 7.57 -12.56
C VAL A 213 -2.10 7.52 -13.89
N TRP A 214 -1.56 8.20 -14.90
CA TRP A 214 -2.18 8.21 -16.21
C TRP A 214 -1.17 8.41 -17.35
N ASP A 215 -1.52 7.94 -18.49
CA ASP A 215 -0.87 8.23 -19.77
C ASP A 215 -1.83 8.92 -20.74
N ALA A 216 -1.67 8.72 -22.04
CA ALA A 216 -2.52 9.32 -23.06
C ALA A 216 -3.91 8.67 -23.13
N THR A 217 -4.03 7.39 -22.77
CA THR A 217 -5.22 6.56 -22.96
C THR A 217 -5.88 6.13 -21.66
N ASP A 218 -5.08 5.79 -20.66
CA ASP A 218 -5.55 5.11 -19.45
C ASP A 218 -5.27 5.92 -18.18
N ARG A 219 -6.11 5.70 -17.17
CA ARG A 219 -6.00 6.40 -15.88
C ARG A 219 -6.33 5.46 -14.74
N VAL A 220 -5.52 5.50 -13.70
CA VAL A 220 -5.74 4.75 -12.45
C VAL A 220 -5.77 5.72 -11.29
N TYR A 221 -6.77 5.58 -10.44
CA TYR A 221 -6.86 6.29 -9.17
C TYR A 221 -6.80 5.30 -8.02
N PHE A 222 -5.89 5.53 -7.08
CA PHE A 222 -5.71 4.74 -5.88
C PHE A 222 -5.87 5.63 -4.65
N ALA A 223 -6.96 5.46 -3.93
CA ALA A 223 -7.28 6.27 -2.76
C ALA A 223 -6.38 5.99 -1.56
N GLY A 224 -5.85 4.76 -1.45
CA GLY A 224 -5.32 4.28 -0.18
C GLY A 224 -6.40 4.22 0.89
N ASP A 225 -6.01 4.23 2.16
CA ASP A 225 -6.95 4.38 3.26
C ASP A 225 -7.34 5.84 3.42
N THR A 226 -8.60 6.16 3.19
CA THR A 226 -9.13 7.51 3.39
C THR A 226 -10.47 7.48 4.10
N GLY A 227 -10.73 8.52 4.90
CA GLY A 227 -12.07 8.78 5.40
C GLY A 227 -12.90 9.54 4.35
N TYR A 228 -14.19 9.68 4.63
CA TYR A 228 -15.04 10.55 3.83
C TYR A 228 -14.50 11.98 3.82
N THR A 229 -14.37 12.55 2.62
CA THR A 229 -13.99 13.95 2.41
C THR A 229 -14.64 14.47 1.14
N HIS A 230 -15.01 15.75 1.13
CA HIS A 230 -15.49 16.44 -0.06
C HIS A 230 -14.36 16.77 -1.05
N ASP A 231 -13.10 16.54 -0.68
CA ASP A 231 -11.92 16.91 -1.45
C ASP A 231 -11.39 15.77 -2.35
N ILE A 232 -12.08 14.64 -2.41
CA ILE A 232 -11.75 13.57 -3.39
C ILE A 232 -12.21 14.05 -4.76
N PRO A 233 -11.31 14.13 -5.75
CA PRO A 233 -11.67 14.53 -7.11
C PRO A 233 -12.58 13.52 -7.79
#